data_cf660b8b5377c71ce78b49f9fd345d0d
#
_entry.id   cf660b8b5377c71ce78b49f9fd345d0d
#
_cell.length_a   1.000
_cell.length_b   1.000
_cell.length_c   1.000
_cell.angle_alpha   90.00
_cell.angle_beta   90.00
_cell.angle_gamma   90.00
#
_symmetry.space_group_name_H-M   'P 1'
#
loop_
_entity.id
_entity.type
_entity.pdbx_description
1 polymer ?
#
loop_
_entity_poly.entity_id
_entity_poly.type
_entity_poly.pdbx_seq_one_letter_code
_entity_poly.pdbx_strand_id
1 'polypeptide(L)'
;LKLNKAFTLIFLSFYSFSKLLAQTDETYLFPINPGNKNYLAGTMGELRSSHFHAGIDIKTGGQEGLPVYATKRGYISRIKVSTSGYGNALYMLHPDGNTSVYAHLREFSDEIAKYVRAAQYENKTYEIELFPDPYEFAFQRGDVIAKSGNTGGSTGPHLHFEIRDEQQRVLNPLHYGFDEIKDNIAPIAQRLAVRPININSRVENRFDRKDYYLSRYGVNYAINDTITAFGKIGIELLGHDKLDGAANQNGISTIEVFVNDEKYHSQIIDVMSFSLMRDIIVHYPYDIKVNKGRTYHNLYVDNGNRLNFYESKANNGYLNIEADSTYHIEIKMYDPYGNISTVTLNIKGKAPAKQIKERIDFELDRISYQVEKNILKVFTRENCEEDANKELSIYINDSIKTVLPAYFLNNVAVYLWDLHEGIPTSVLSCNKGVNISINARAIPHQATVINAENFIVNFPQSALYDTIYVSTAYEVRTQDSLEVFSIEPVTVPLKSSFYVSASPQFSHYQKDKTHVYQTDDAGNFSFVGGSWSGETIQFNHRSMGEFTLVTDDTPPVIRPATEKNYYYISDNLSGIASYTASLNGEWIMMRYEPKLRLVWIEWPEGMQNKRGNFELKVKDNAGNETIYTTKL
;
A
#
# COMPACT_ATOMS: atom_id res chain seq x y z
N LEU A 1 -17.28 66.89 -34.80
CA LEU A 1 -16.18 66.89 -33.71
C LEU A 1 -16.73 66.65 -32.31
N LYS A 2 -17.98 66.18 -32.13
CA LYS A 2 -18.57 65.84 -30.81
C LYS A 2 -18.83 64.35 -30.58
N LEU A 3 -18.56 63.49 -31.57
CA LEU A 3 -18.81 62.04 -31.43
C LEU A 3 -17.62 61.24 -30.88
N ASN A 4 -16.38 61.77 -30.92
CA ASN A 4 -15.18 61.04 -30.49
C ASN A 4 -14.84 61.09 -28.99
N LYS A 5 -15.52 61.96 -28.20
CA LYS A 5 -15.26 62.02 -26.74
C LYS A 5 -16.11 61.02 -25.93
N ALA A 6 -17.29 60.61 -26.44
CA ALA A 6 -18.13 59.63 -25.75
C ALA A 6 -17.60 58.19 -25.88
N PHE A 7 -16.98 57.85 -27.02
CA PHE A 7 -16.39 56.52 -27.22
C PHE A 7 -15.10 56.31 -26.39
N THR A 8 -14.33 57.35 -26.15
CA THR A 8 -13.09 57.26 -25.36
C THR A 8 -13.37 57.08 -23.85
N LEU A 9 -14.48 57.67 -23.35
CA LEU A 9 -14.86 57.48 -21.93
C LEU A 9 -15.49 56.10 -21.66
N ILE A 10 -16.18 55.50 -22.62
CA ILE A 10 -16.75 54.13 -22.48
C ILE A 10 -15.63 53.10 -22.55
N PHE A 11 -14.59 53.27 -23.38
CA PHE A 11 -13.45 52.36 -23.43
C PHE A 11 -12.55 52.46 -22.17
N LEU A 12 -12.41 53.65 -21.59
CA LEU A 12 -11.67 53.83 -20.32
C LEU A 12 -12.43 53.27 -19.11
N SER A 13 -13.78 53.30 -19.11
CA SER A 13 -14.58 52.69 -18.04
C SER A 13 -14.60 51.17 -18.14
N PHE A 14 -14.58 50.59 -19.34
CA PHE A 14 -14.43 49.13 -19.51
C PHE A 14 -13.01 48.64 -19.16
N TYR A 15 -11.98 49.43 -19.46
CA TYR A 15 -10.60 49.09 -19.09
C TYR A 15 -10.33 49.24 -17.58
N SER A 16 -11.04 50.12 -16.88
CA SER A 16 -10.99 50.26 -15.43
C SER A 16 -11.80 49.18 -14.72
N PHE A 17 -12.88 48.69 -15.32
CA PHE A 17 -13.66 47.59 -14.78
C PHE A 17 -12.97 46.21 -14.97
N SER A 18 -12.24 46.03 -16.08
CA SER A 18 -11.45 44.83 -16.30
C SER A 18 -10.18 44.76 -15.42
N LYS A 19 -9.65 45.89 -14.94
CA LYS A 19 -8.56 45.92 -13.97
C LYS A 19 -9.01 45.70 -12.51
N LEU A 20 -10.31 45.89 -12.20
CA LEU A 20 -10.86 45.59 -10.86
C LEU A 20 -11.18 44.11 -10.67
N LEU A 21 -11.03 43.29 -11.71
CA LEU A 21 -11.13 41.82 -11.67
C LEU A 21 -9.77 41.13 -11.82
N ALA A 22 -8.65 41.86 -11.70
CA ALA A 22 -7.37 41.25 -11.42
C ALA A 22 -7.38 40.76 -9.96
N GLN A 23 -7.98 39.62 -9.80
CA GLN A 23 -8.00 38.84 -8.58
C GLN A 23 -6.57 38.64 -8.07
N THR A 24 -6.26 39.21 -6.91
CA THR A 24 -5.10 38.80 -6.14
C THR A 24 -5.20 37.29 -5.97
N ASP A 25 -4.15 36.59 -6.40
CA ASP A 25 -4.07 35.14 -6.24
C ASP A 25 -4.14 34.84 -4.75
N GLU A 26 -5.31 34.38 -4.31
CA GLU A 26 -5.63 34.25 -2.90
C GLU A 26 -4.84 33.04 -2.35
N THR A 27 -3.97 33.28 -1.38
CA THR A 27 -3.17 32.21 -0.74
C THR A 27 -4.08 31.21 -0.03
N TYR A 28 -3.67 29.96 0.02
CA TYR A 28 -4.39 28.92 0.75
C TYR A 28 -4.35 29.19 2.25
N LEU A 29 -5.50 29.03 2.92
CA LEU A 29 -5.64 29.09 4.37
C LEU A 29 -5.42 27.70 4.97
N PHE A 30 -4.72 27.61 6.08
CA PHE A 30 -4.61 26.34 6.79
C PHE A 30 -5.99 25.90 7.32
N PRO A 31 -6.45 24.65 7.06
CA PRO A 31 -7.86 24.28 7.19
C PRO A 31 -8.35 24.08 8.63
N ILE A 32 -7.44 24.00 9.63
CA ILE A 32 -7.78 23.87 11.07
C ILE A 32 -6.97 24.88 11.89
N ASN A 33 -7.62 25.62 12.79
CA ASN A 33 -6.98 26.62 13.67
C ASN A 33 -5.99 27.53 12.91
N PRO A 34 -6.41 28.15 11.79
CA PRO A 34 -5.51 28.99 10.98
C PRO A 34 -4.86 30.10 11.80
N GLY A 35 -3.60 30.42 11.47
CA GLY A 35 -2.80 31.43 12.18
C GLY A 35 -2.19 30.96 13.50
N ASN A 36 -2.45 29.72 13.94
CA ASN A 36 -1.87 29.15 15.15
C ASN A 36 -0.95 27.97 14.79
N LYS A 37 0.06 27.74 15.63
CA LYS A 37 0.96 26.58 15.46
C LYS A 37 0.16 25.27 15.46
N ASN A 38 0.37 24.45 14.44
CA ASN A 38 -0.26 23.14 14.26
C ASN A 38 0.79 22.04 14.13
N TYR A 39 0.34 20.78 14.17
CA TYR A 39 1.19 19.60 14.10
C TYR A 39 0.58 18.57 13.16
N LEU A 40 1.43 17.82 12.46
CA LEU A 40 0.99 16.75 11.59
C LEU A 40 1.18 15.37 12.22
N ALA A 41 0.33 14.44 11.83
CA ALA A 41 0.45 13.01 12.12
C ALA A 41 1.01 12.23 10.92
N GLY A 42 0.93 12.79 9.72
CA GLY A 42 1.45 12.22 8.48
C GLY A 42 1.63 13.30 7.40
N THR A 43 2.56 13.07 6.48
CA THR A 43 2.84 13.94 5.33
C THR A 43 2.63 13.19 4.01
N MET A 44 2.49 13.94 2.90
CA MET A 44 2.42 13.37 1.58
C MET A 44 3.67 12.53 1.27
N GLY A 45 3.49 11.42 0.56
CA GLY A 45 4.59 10.53 0.17
C GLY A 45 5.02 9.53 1.22
N GLU A 46 4.43 9.54 2.43
CA GLU A 46 4.67 8.52 3.43
C GLU A 46 4.34 7.12 2.90
N LEU A 47 5.26 6.17 3.10
CA LEU A 47 5.12 4.79 2.62
C LEU A 47 4.14 4.01 3.49
N ARG A 48 2.89 3.89 3.05
CA ARG A 48 1.85 3.03 3.65
C ARG A 48 1.95 1.60 3.09
N SER A 49 1.22 0.65 3.64
CA SER A 49 1.32 -0.77 3.24
C SER A 49 0.88 -1.03 1.80
N SER A 50 -0.03 -0.23 1.25
CA SER A 50 -0.64 -0.47 -0.07
C SER A 50 -0.73 0.76 -0.98
N HIS A 51 -0.37 1.94 -0.47
CA HIS A 51 -0.43 3.22 -1.20
C HIS A 51 0.48 4.25 -0.53
N PHE A 52 0.86 5.29 -1.25
CA PHE A 52 1.46 6.48 -0.67
C PHE A 52 0.39 7.31 0.06
N HIS A 53 0.75 7.94 1.15
CA HIS A 53 -0.13 8.92 1.77
C HIS A 53 -0.37 10.11 0.84
N ALA A 54 -1.65 10.41 0.59
CA ALA A 54 -2.06 11.34 -0.47
C ALA A 54 -2.12 12.81 -0.04
N GLY A 55 -1.80 13.15 1.20
CA GLY A 55 -1.95 14.51 1.70
C GLY A 55 -1.22 14.73 3.00
N ILE A 56 -1.78 15.58 3.85
CA ILE A 56 -1.31 15.78 5.23
C ILE A 56 -2.40 15.39 6.21
N ASP A 57 -2.00 14.74 7.31
CA ASP A 57 -2.86 14.41 8.44
C ASP A 57 -2.64 15.43 9.55
N ILE A 58 -3.60 16.37 9.73
CA ILE A 58 -3.50 17.47 10.68
C ILE A 58 -4.05 17.02 12.03
N LYS A 59 -3.23 17.12 13.08
CA LYS A 59 -3.62 16.72 14.45
C LYS A 59 -4.70 17.64 15.01
N THR A 60 -5.68 17.03 15.68
CA THR A 60 -6.76 17.72 16.39
C THR A 60 -6.67 17.61 17.91
N GLY A 61 -5.48 17.21 18.42
CA GLY A 61 -5.29 16.98 19.85
C GLY A 61 -6.07 15.79 20.41
N GLY A 62 -6.42 14.82 19.56
CA GLY A 62 -7.25 13.66 19.93
C GLY A 62 -8.74 13.99 20.07
N GLN A 63 -9.19 15.16 19.63
CA GLN A 63 -10.57 15.61 19.72
C GLN A 63 -11.24 15.63 18.33
N GLU A 64 -12.53 15.35 18.32
CA GLU A 64 -13.40 15.56 17.17
C GLU A 64 -14.18 16.87 17.32
N GLY A 65 -14.68 17.42 16.22
CA GLY A 65 -15.58 18.56 16.21
C GLY A 65 -14.91 19.94 16.10
N LEU A 66 -13.60 20.00 15.83
CA LEU A 66 -12.95 21.27 15.52
C LEU A 66 -13.48 21.82 14.19
N PRO A 67 -13.71 23.15 14.07
CA PRO A 67 -14.11 23.75 12.80
C PRO A 67 -13.10 23.47 11.69
N VAL A 68 -13.60 23.06 10.53
CA VAL A 68 -12.83 22.89 9.30
C VAL A 68 -13.21 24.02 8.36
N TYR A 69 -12.20 24.77 7.90
CA TYR A 69 -12.36 25.97 7.12
C TYR A 69 -12.11 25.72 5.63
N ALA A 70 -12.87 26.35 4.76
CA ALA A 70 -12.57 26.44 3.35
C ALA A 70 -11.20 27.10 3.15
N THR A 71 -10.25 26.34 2.60
CA THR A 71 -8.85 26.78 2.47
C THR A 71 -8.69 27.91 1.41
N LYS A 72 -9.61 27.98 0.45
CA LYS A 72 -9.71 28.99 -0.59
C LYS A 72 -11.17 29.13 -1.00
N ARG A 73 -11.58 30.23 -1.61
CA ARG A 73 -12.94 30.34 -2.16
C ARG A 73 -13.17 29.27 -3.23
N GLY A 74 -14.40 28.80 -3.34
CA GLY A 74 -14.78 27.78 -4.32
C GLY A 74 -16.17 27.22 -4.05
N TYR A 75 -16.47 26.05 -4.61
CA TYR A 75 -17.73 25.34 -4.36
C TYR A 75 -17.50 23.85 -4.16
N ILE A 76 -18.38 23.21 -3.42
CA ILE A 76 -18.33 21.77 -3.20
C ILE A 76 -18.75 21.05 -4.48
N SER A 77 -17.80 20.36 -5.10
CA SER A 77 -18.00 19.62 -6.36
C SER A 77 -18.34 18.15 -6.14
N ARG A 78 -18.04 17.61 -4.94
CA ARG A 78 -18.29 16.21 -4.57
C ARG A 78 -18.38 16.06 -3.07
N ILE A 79 -19.35 15.26 -2.62
CA ILE A 79 -19.55 14.88 -1.23
C ILE A 79 -19.52 13.35 -1.15
N LYS A 80 -18.81 12.80 -0.20
CA LYS A 80 -18.78 11.35 0.02
C LYS A 80 -19.04 11.02 1.49
N VAL A 81 -19.92 10.05 1.73
CA VAL A 81 -20.15 9.41 3.02
C VAL A 81 -19.84 7.92 2.88
N SER A 82 -18.88 7.42 3.65
CA SER A 82 -18.47 6.02 3.62
C SER A 82 -18.03 5.54 4.99
N THR A 83 -18.19 4.25 5.26
CA THR A 83 -17.68 3.59 6.48
C THR A 83 -16.21 3.19 6.38
N SER A 84 -15.60 3.36 5.20
CA SER A 84 -14.20 3.02 4.90
C SER A 84 -13.45 4.15 4.20
N GLY A 85 -12.15 3.99 3.99
CA GLY A 85 -11.30 4.96 3.27
C GLY A 85 -11.37 6.36 3.89
N TYR A 86 -11.72 7.37 3.10
CA TYR A 86 -11.84 8.77 3.54
C TYR A 86 -12.99 9.05 4.53
N GLY A 87 -13.90 8.09 4.74
CA GLY A 87 -15.08 8.34 5.58
C GLY A 87 -15.98 9.41 4.99
N ASN A 88 -16.38 10.39 5.83
CA ASN A 88 -17.07 11.58 5.36
C ASN A 88 -16.06 12.56 4.77
N ALA A 89 -16.23 12.92 3.50
CA ALA A 89 -15.29 13.78 2.79
C ALA A 89 -16.00 14.83 1.92
N LEU A 90 -15.38 16.01 1.84
CA LEU A 90 -15.74 17.10 0.95
C LEU A 90 -14.63 17.34 -0.07
N TYR A 91 -15.02 17.60 -1.31
CA TYR A 91 -14.12 18.00 -2.40
C TYR A 91 -14.57 19.38 -2.86
N MET A 92 -13.70 20.36 -2.75
CA MET A 92 -13.98 21.74 -3.06
C MET A 92 -13.14 22.19 -4.25
N LEU A 93 -13.79 22.55 -5.35
CA LEU A 93 -13.14 23.08 -6.55
C LEU A 93 -12.94 24.57 -6.44
N HIS A 94 -11.71 25.02 -6.72
CA HIS A 94 -11.28 26.40 -6.63
C HIS A 94 -11.14 27.08 -8.00
N PRO A 95 -11.16 28.41 -8.08
CA PRO A 95 -11.01 29.14 -9.34
C PRO A 95 -9.68 28.94 -10.05
N ASP A 96 -8.63 28.49 -9.35
CA ASP A 96 -7.33 28.16 -9.93
C ASP A 96 -7.28 26.76 -10.56
N GLY A 97 -8.42 26.04 -10.59
CA GLY A 97 -8.54 24.68 -11.12
C GLY A 97 -8.16 23.58 -10.12
N ASN A 98 -7.56 23.93 -8.99
CA ASN A 98 -7.24 22.94 -7.96
C ASN A 98 -8.49 22.52 -7.17
N THR A 99 -8.42 21.32 -6.61
CA THR A 99 -9.43 20.77 -5.70
C THR A 99 -8.81 20.54 -4.34
N SER A 100 -9.37 21.11 -3.26
CA SER A 100 -9.04 20.70 -1.90
C SER A 100 -9.95 19.58 -1.44
N VAL A 101 -9.39 18.61 -0.70
CA VAL A 101 -10.10 17.46 -0.14
C VAL A 101 -9.97 17.48 1.37
N TYR A 102 -11.11 17.36 2.05
CA TYR A 102 -11.22 17.33 3.50
C TYR A 102 -11.85 15.99 3.89
N ALA A 103 -11.14 15.15 4.62
CA ALA A 103 -11.61 13.81 4.92
C ALA A 103 -11.60 13.48 6.42
N HIS A 104 -12.15 12.31 6.77
CA HIS A 104 -12.40 11.84 8.13
C HIS A 104 -13.31 12.77 8.95
N LEU A 105 -14.18 13.53 8.26
CA LEU A 105 -15.04 14.52 8.88
C LEU A 105 -16.08 13.86 9.80
N ARG A 106 -16.39 14.51 10.91
CA ARG A 106 -17.47 14.12 11.81
C ARG A 106 -18.83 14.55 11.27
N GLU A 107 -18.92 15.83 10.88
CA GLU A 107 -20.15 16.50 10.44
C GLU A 107 -19.82 17.47 9.30
N PHE A 108 -20.75 17.65 8.37
CA PHE A 108 -20.73 18.71 7.37
C PHE A 108 -21.40 19.99 7.94
N SER A 109 -21.29 21.13 7.25
CA SER A 109 -22.11 22.32 7.55
C SER A 109 -23.60 21.98 7.45
N ASP A 110 -24.45 22.72 8.16
CA ASP A 110 -25.88 22.38 8.29
C ASP A 110 -26.59 22.25 6.93
N GLU A 111 -26.29 23.11 5.97
CA GLU A 111 -26.86 23.06 4.62
C GLU A 111 -26.42 21.81 3.84
N ILE A 112 -25.12 21.47 3.88
CA ILE A 112 -24.60 20.25 3.25
C ILE A 112 -25.15 19.01 3.96
N ALA A 113 -25.18 19.00 5.29
CA ALA A 113 -25.71 17.88 6.07
C ALA A 113 -27.18 17.60 5.76
N LYS A 114 -28.00 18.66 5.59
CA LYS A 114 -29.39 18.54 5.20
C LYS A 114 -29.57 17.93 3.79
N TYR A 115 -28.77 18.41 2.83
CA TYR A 115 -28.75 17.89 1.46
C TYR A 115 -28.36 16.40 1.43
N VAL A 116 -27.27 16.03 2.10
CA VAL A 116 -26.81 14.64 2.21
C VAL A 116 -27.88 13.77 2.83
N ARG A 117 -28.47 14.19 3.93
CA ARG A 117 -29.52 13.42 4.66
C ARG A 117 -30.76 13.20 3.80
N ALA A 118 -31.21 14.21 3.04
CA ALA A 118 -32.32 14.05 2.11
C ALA A 118 -32.04 12.96 1.07
N ALA A 119 -30.85 13.00 0.45
CA ALA A 119 -30.41 11.99 -0.51
C ALA A 119 -30.26 10.58 0.11
N GLN A 120 -29.75 10.49 1.35
CA GLN A 120 -29.64 9.20 2.08
C GLN A 120 -31.01 8.58 2.35
N TYR A 121 -32.01 9.38 2.75
CA TYR A 121 -33.39 8.89 2.99
C TYR A 121 -34.09 8.52 1.70
N GLU A 122 -33.93 9.29 0.63
CA GLU A 122 -34.46 8.97 -0.69
C GLU A 122 -33.93 7.64 -1.22
N ASN A 123 -32.62 7.42 -1.10
CA ASN A 123 -31.94 6.20 -1.57
C ASN A 123 -31.94 5.05 -0.54
N LYS A 124 -32.45 5.27 0.68
CA LYS A 124 -32.46 4.31 1.80
C LYS A 124 -31.07 3.69 2.04
N THR A 125 -30.05 4.52 2.11
CA THR A 125 -28.67 4.12 2.34
C THR A 125 -27.94 5.11 3.24
N TYR A 126 -26.98 4.62 4.02
CA TYR A 126 -26.06 5.49 4.77
C TYR A 126 -24.91 5.96 3.89
N GLU A 127 -24.27 5.05 3.17
CA GLU A 127 -23.16 5.36 2.29
C GLU A 127 -23.68 5.98 0.99
N ILE A 128 -23.15 7.15 0.64
CA ILE A 128 -23.59 7.87 -0.56
C ILE A 128 -22.45 8.72 -1.14
N GLU A 129 -22.52 8.93 -2.44
CA GLU A 129 -21.64 9.82 -3.17
C GLU A 129 -22.47 10.76 -4.02
N LEU A 130 -22.29 12.07 -3.80
CA LEU A 130 -23.10 13.12 -4.42
C LEU A 130 -22.22 14.12 -5.16
N PHE A 131 -22.74 14.64 -6.26
CA PHE A 131 -22.11 15.65 -7.09
C PHE A 131 -23.09 16.82 -7.23
N PRO A 132 -23.06 17.79 -6.28
CA PRO A 132 -23.93 18.96 -6.33
C PRO A 132 -23.72 19.77 -7.61
N ASP A 133 -24.74 20.53 -7.99
CA ASP A 133 -24.63 21.46 -9.12
C ASP A 133 -23.53 22.50 -8.84
N PRO A 134 -22.82 22.99 -9.87
CA PRO A 134 -21.83 24.04 -9.71
C PRO A 134 -22.39 25.25 -8.96
N TYR A 135 -21.69 25.66 -7.91
CA TYR A 135 -22.05 26.80 -7.03
C TYR A 135 -23.28 26.59 -6.13
N GLU A 136 -23.89 25.40 -6.08
CA GLU A 136 -24.97 25.08 -5.13
C GLU A 136 -24.49 25.28 -3.67
N PHE A 137 -23.27 24.84 -3.37
CA PHE A 137 -22.59 25.06 -2.08
C PHE A 137 -21.30 25.86 -2.31
N ALA A 138 -21.43 27.18 -2.45
CA ALA A 138 -20.31 28.09 -2.65
C ALA A 138 -19.86 28.70 -1.33
N PHE A 139 -18.55 28.68 -1.07
CA PHE A 139 -17.93 29.17 0.16
C PHE A 139 -16.80 30.17 -0.14
N GLN A 140 -16.62 31.14 0.78
CA GLN A 140 -15.47 32.02 0.77
C GLN A 140 -14.32 31.37 1.55
N ARG A 141 -13.09 31.83 1.30
CA ARG A 141 -11.92 31.44 2.09
C ARG A 141 -12.18 31.77 3.57
N GLY A 142 -12.05 30.76 4.45
CA GLY A 142 -12.27 30.90 5.89
C GLY A 142 -13.68 30.60 6.38
N ASP A 143 -14.63 30.32 5.48
CA ASP A 143 -15.96 29.82 5.89
C ASP A 143 -15.84 28.43 6.51
N VAL A 144 -16.66 28.15 7.52
CA VAL A 144 -16.72 26.81 8.16
C VAL A 144 -17.56 25.89 7.29
N ILE A 145 -16.94 24.86 6.74
CA ILE A 145 -17.58 23.89 5.82
C ILE A 145 -17.92 22.55 6.48
N ALA A 146 -17.23 22.22 7.59
CA ALA A 146 -17.37 20.93 8.30
C ALA A 146 -16.78 21.00 9.69
N LYS A 147 -16.88 19.86 10.41
CA LYS A 147 -16.15 19.59 11.67
C LYS A 147 -15.25 18.39 11.53
N SER A 148 -14.03 18.46 12.06
CA SER A 148 -13.06 17.37 12.08
C SER A 148 -13.59 16.15 12.85
N GLY A 149 -13.14 14.96 12.48
CA GLY A 149 -13.64 13.73 13.08
C GLY A 149 -12.63 12.57 13.01
N ASN A 150 -13.19 11.37 12.93
CA ASN A 150 -12.43 10.12 12.87
C ASN A 150 -13.17 9.05 12.02
N THR A 151 -13.96 9.46 11.02
CA THR A 151 -14.75 8.52 10.19
C THR A 151 -13.88 7.79 9.17
N GLY A 152 -14.37 6.63 8.70
CA GLY A 152 -13.67 5.82 7.70
C GLY A 152 -12.42 5.10 8.21
N GLY A 153 -11.38 4.99 7.39
CA GLY A 153 -10.15 4.24 7.66
C GLY A 153 -9.15 4.92 8.61
N SER A 154 -9.58 5.86 9.44
CA SER A 154 -8.74 6.60 10.40
C SER A 154 -8.52 5.80 11.69
N THR A 155 -7.32 5.88 12.27
CA THR A 155 -6.96 5.24 13.54
C THR A 155 -7.12 6.14 14.78
N GLY A 156 -7.40 7.42 14.57
CA GLY A 156 -7.61 8.42 15.64
C GLY A 156 -8.02 9.78 15.08
N PRO A 157 -8.61 10.68 15.90
CA PRO A 157 -9.11 11.96 15.43
C PRO A 157 -8.04 12.83 14.78
N HIS A 158 -8.27 13.21 13.51
CA HIS A 158 -7.44 14.13 12.72
C HIS A 158 -8.24 14.65 11.51
N LEU A 159 -7.72 15.65 10.82
CA LEU A 159 -8.19 16.04 9.49
C LEU A 159 -7.18 15.54 8.46
N HIS A 160 -7.61 14.69 7.53
CA HIS A 160 -6.85 14.41 6.32
C HIS A 160 -7.16 15.49 5.29
N PHE A 161 -6.12 16.14 4.77
CA PHE A 161 -6.24 17.26 3.84
C PHE A 161 -5.34 17.06 2.62
N GLU A 162 -5.93 17.27 1.42
CA GLU A 162 -5.20 17.19 0.15
C GLU A 162 -5.43 18.43 -0.70
N ILE A 163 -4.49 18.69 -1.60
CA ILE A 163 -4.65 19.57 -2.75
C ILE A 163 -4.42 18.73 -4.00
N ARG A 164 -5.33 18.83 -4.96
CA ARG A 164 -5.25 18.12 -6.24
C ARG A 164 -5.31 19.11 -7.39
N ASP A 165 -4.57 18.81 -8.44
CA ASP A 165 -4.66 19.59 -9.68
C ASP A 165 -5.90 19.24 -10.53
N GLU A 166 -6.04 19.89 -11.68
CA GLU A 166 -7.14 19.65 -12.63
C GLU A 166 -7.20 18.20 -13.14
N GLN A 167 -6.07 17.49 -13.19
CA GLN A 167 -5.99 16.07 -13.53
C GLN A 167 -6.23 15.15 -12.34
N GLN A 168 -6.64 15.70 -11.19
CA GLN A 168 -6.84 14.98 -9.93
C GLN A 168 -5.55 14.28 -9.42
N ARG A 169 -4.35 14.77 -9.80
CA ARG A 169 -3.10 14.35 -9.20
C ARG A 169 -2.93 15.04 -7.86
N VAL A 170 -2.45 14.31 -6.88
CA VAL A 170 -2.17 14.85 -5.55
C VAL A 170 -0.91 15.70 -5.60
N LEU A 171 -1.00 16.90 -5.06
CA LEU A 171 0.09 17.86 -4.90
C LEU A 171 0.49 17.93 -3.43
N ASN A 172 1.77 18.17 -3.13
CA ASN A 172 2.22 18.28 -1.75
C ASN A 172 1.67 19.56 -1.08
N PRO A 173 0.75 19.44 -0.09
CA PRO A 173 0.14 20.60 0.53
C PRO A 173 1.13 21.52 1.25
N LEU A 174 2.31 21.00 1.67
CA LEU A 174 3.33 21.78 2.37
C LEU A 174 4.02 22.83 1.49
N HIS A 175 3.85 22.77 0.17
CA HIS A 175 4.33 23.82 -0.75
C HIS A 175 3.37 25.01 -0.90
N TYR A 176 2.21 25.01 -0.21
CA TYR A 176 1.21 26.05 -0.32
C TYR A 176 1.28 27.14 0.77
N GLY A 177 2.41 27.23 1.49
CA GLY A 177 2.72 28.34 2.38
C GLY A 177 2.04 28.26 3.73
N PHE A 178 1.85 27.07 4.28
CA PHE A 178 1.26 26.85 5.61
C PHE A 178 2.26 27.13 6.73
N ASP A 179 2.30 28.40 7.17
CA ASP A 179 3.18 28.88 8.25
C ASP A 179 2.89 28.26 9.62
N GLU A 180 1.73 27.63 9.79
CA GLU A 180 1.29 26.92 10.99
C GLU A 180 2.14 25.67 11.28
N ILE A 181 2.77 25.09 10.27
CA ILE A 181 3.66 23.95 10.40
C ILE A 181 5.09 24.45 10.31
N LYS A 182 5.90 24.08 11.29
CA LYS A 182 7.34 24.42 11.32
C LYS A 182 8.16 23.15 11.35
N ASP A 183 9.28 23.18 10.66
CA ASP A 183 10.23 22.09 10.66
C ASP A 183 11.68 22.58 10.53
N ASN A 184 12.51 22.11 11.46
CA ASN A 184 13.95 22.33 11.48
C ASN A 184 14.72 21.00 11.66
N ILE A 185 14.04 19.86 11.46
CA ILE A 185 14.59 18.53 11.69
C ILE A 185 14.92 17.91 10.33
N ALA A 186 16.19 17.70 10.05
CA ALA A 186 16.61 17.03 8.83
C ALA A 186 16.15 15.55 8.81
N PRO A 187 15.81 14.98 7.65
CA PRO A 187 15.41 13.58 7.51
C PRO A 187 16.39 12.60 8.16
N ILE A 188 15.87 11.52 8.70
CA ILE A 188 16.60 10.53 9.51
C ILE A 188 16.82 9.25 8.71
N ALA A 189 18.10 8.91 8.44
CA ALA A 189 18.47 7.61 7.93
C ALA A 189 18.65 6.60 9.07
N GLN A 190 18.06 5.41 8.95
CA GLN A 190 18.15 4.36 9.96
C GLN A 190 19.08 3.22 9.53
N ARG A 191 18.95 2.77 8.29
CA ARG A 191 19.73 1.68 7.70
C ARG A 191 19.88 1.88 6.20
N LEU A 192 20.91 1.27 5.67
CA LEU A 192 21.07 1.10 4.23
C LEU A 192 21.20 -0.38 3.94
N ALA A 193 20.70 -0.82 2.78
CA ALA A 193 20.95 -2.17 2.32
C ALA A 193 21.45 -2.15 0.88
N VAL A 194 22.24 -3.17 0.54
CA VAL A 194 22.73 -3.42 -0.82
C VAL A 194 22.28 -4.81 -1.23
N ARG A 195 21.70 -4.92 -2.44
CA ARG A 195 21.15 -6.16 -3.00
C ARG A 195 21.84 -6.50 -4.32
N PRO A 196 22.33 -7.75 -4.52
CA PRO A 196 22.72 -8.24 -5.83
C PRO A 196 21.47 -8.46 -6.69
N ILE A 197 21.55 -8.14 -8.02
CA ILE A 197 20.35 -8.13 -8.87
C ILE A 197 20.33 -9.28 -9.88
N ASN A 198 21.48 -9.75 -10.35
CA ASN A 198 21.56 -10.83 -11.32
C ASN A 198 22.56 -11.91 -10.88
N ILE A 199 22.53 -13.06 -11.53
CA ILE A 199 23.31 -14.24 -11.17
C ILE A 199 24.82 -13.97 -11.01
N ASN A 200 25.37 -12.97 -11.71
CA ASN A 200 26.78 -12.61 -11.67
C ASN A 200 27.11 -11.59 -10.57
N SER A 201 26.11 -11.02 -9.92
CA SER A 201 26.29 -9.98 -8.91
C SER A 201 26.60 -10.57 -7.55
N ARG A 202 27.40 -9.84 -6.77
CA ARG A 202 27.74 -10.20 -5.38
C ARG A 202 27.78 -8.95 -4.50
N VAL A 203 27.37 -9.13 -3.25
CA VAL A 203 27.59 -8.20 -2.16
C VAL A 203 28.32 -8.97 -1.06
N GLU A 204 29.50 -8.51 -0.63
CA GLU A 204 30.38 -9.21 0.30
C GLU A 204 30.64 -10.67 -0.13
N ASN A 205 30.90 -10.87 -1.42
CA ASN A 205 31.08 -12.16 -2.09
C ASN A 205 29.82 -13.08 -2.12
N ARG A 206 28.65 -12.62 -1.67
CA ARG A 206 27.42 -13.41 -1.61
C ARG A 206 26.38 -12.93 -2.62
N PHE A 207 25.50 -13.82 -3.01
CA PHE A 207 24.24 -13.47 -3.66
C PHE A 207 23.15 -13.35 -2.60
N ASP A 208 23.34 -12.38 -1.69
CA ASP A 208 22.41 -12.07 -0.60
C ASP A 208 22.31 -10.56 -0.41
N ARG A 209 21.11 -10.09 -0.09
CA ARG A 209 20.88 -8.73 0.37
C ARG A 209 21.52 -8.53 1.74
N LYS A 210 22.30 -7.45 1.93
CA LYS A 210 22.95 -7.16 3.21
C LYS A 210 22.51 -5.80 3.75
N ASP A 211 22.06 -5.78 5.01
CA ASP A 211 21.78 -4.57 5.78
C ASP A 211 23.04 -4.01 6.44
N TYR A 212 23.19 -2.69 6.45
CA TYR A 212 24.27 -1.96 7.08
C TYR A 212 23.72 -0.95 8.09
N TYR A 213 24.35 -0.90 9.26
CA TYR A 213 24.09 0.15 10.25
C TYR A 213 24.83 1.42 9.87
N LEU A 214 24.22 2.56 10.18
CA LEU A 214 24.78 3.87 9.87
C LEU A 214 25.39 4.51 11.12
N SER A 215 26.62 4.98 11.02
CA SER A 215 27.24 5.86 12.01
C SER A 215 26.71 7.29 11.81
N ARG A 216 26.24 7.92 12.89
CA ARG A 216 25.65 9.27 12.83
C ARG A 216 26.68 10.35 13.17
N TYR A 217 26.75 11.42 12.36
CA TYR A 217 27.62 12.58 12.53
C TYR A 217 26.77 13.87 12.42
N GLY A 218 26.21 14.32 13.54
CA GLY A 218 25.26 15.44 13.55
C GLY A 218 23.96 15.07 12.84
N VAL A 219 23.67 15.71 11.71
CA VAL A 219 22.51 15.41 10.83
C VAL A 219 22.87 14.43 9.71
N ASN A 220 24.16 14.10 9.54
CA ASN A 220 24.64 13.21 8.48
C ASN A 220 24.98 11.82 9.00
N TYR A 221 25.17 10.89 8.08
CA TYR A 221 25.37 9.46 8.35
C TYR A 221 26.47 8.90 7.44
N ALA A 222 27.13 7.84 7.87
CA ALA A 222 28.10 7.12 7.05
C ALA A 222 28.11 5.62 7.32
N ILE A 223 28.50 4.85 6.31
CA ILE A 223 29.04 3.50 6.47
C ILE A 223 30.56 3.64 6.42
N ASN A 224 31.22 3.44 7.56
CA ASN A 224 32.67 3.67 7.67
C ASN A 224 33.50 2.60 6.97
N ASP A 225 33.02 1.35 6.95
CA ASP A 225 33.67 0.25 6.26
C ASP A 225 33.38 0.32 4.76
N THR A 226 34.39 0.00 3.95
CA THR A 226 34.19 -0.10 2.50
C THR A 226 33.44 -1.39 2.18
N ILE A 227 32.29 -1.25 1.51
CA ILE A 227 31.48 -2.38 1.04
C ILE A 227 32.16 -3.00 -0.18
N THR A 228 32.31 -4.33 -0.20
CA THR A 228 32.74 -5.02 -1.41
C THR A 228 31.53 -5.50 -2.22
N ALA A 229 31.53 -5.19 -3.54
CA ALA A 229 30.47 -5.66 -4.43
C ALA A 229 31.01 -5.98 -5.83
N PHE A 230 30.19 -6.62 -6.65
CA PHE A 230 30.49 -6.92 -8.04
C PHE A 230 29.19 -7.05 -8.85
N GLY A 231 29.21 -6.60 -10.11
CA GLY A 231 28.08 -6.71 -11.03
C GLY A 231 26.97 -5.73 -10.71
N LYS A 232 25.74 -6.04 -11.15
CA LYS A 232 24.57 -5.18 -10.99
C LYS A 232 24.02 -5.26 -9.56
N ILE A 233 23.98 -4.12 -8.87
CA ILE A 233 23.46 -4.02 -7.50
C ILE A 233 22.37 -2.94 -7.40
N GLY A 234 21.49 -3.08 -6.40
CA GLY A 234 20.53 -2.06 -5.97
C GLY A 234 20.85 -1.58 -4.56
N ILE A 235 20.64 -0.28 -4.30
CA ILE A 235 20.76 0.31 -2.97
C ILE A 235 19.36 0.59 -2.44
N GLU A 236 19.13 0.31 -1.15
CA GLU A 236 17.84 0.49 -0.47
C GLU A 236 18.07 1.28 0.83
N LEU A 237 17.23 2.30 1.08
CA LEU A 237 17.33 3.19 2.23
C LEU A 237 16.13 3.04 3.15
N LEU A 238 16.34 2.71 4.41
CA LEU A 238 15.34 2.82 5.47
C LEU A 238 15.53 4.17 6.16
N GLY A 239 14.58 5.06 5.97
CA GLY A 239 14.58 6.39 6.55
C GLY A 239 13.17 6.95 6.71
N HIS A 240 13.08 8.05 7.42
CA HIS A 240 11.84 8.80 7.61
C HIS A 240 12.18 10.25 7.93
N ASP A 241 11.19 11.10 7.83
CA ASP A 241 11.26 12.47 8.29
C ASP A 241 10.53 12.66 9.61
N LYS A 242 10.76 13.79 10.29
CA LYS A 242 10.05 14.24 11.49
C LYS A 242 9.85 15.74 11.44
N LEU A 243 8.71 16.19 11.96
CA LEU A 243 8.38 17.59 12.07
C LEU A 243 8.53 18.09 13.51
N ASP A 244 8.82 19.38 13.69
CA ASP A 244 8.97 20.03 15.00
C ASP A 244 7.75 19.80 15.89
N GLY A 245 7.98 19.26 17.08
CA GLY A 245 6.95 19.05 18.10
C GLY A 245 6.02 17.86 17.84
N ALA A 246 6.31 17.01 16.83
CA ALA A 246 5.59 15.77 16.57
C ALA A 246 6.52 14.56 16.69
N ALA A 247 6.03 13.47 17.29
CA ALA A 247 6.79 12.23 17.41
C ALA A 247 6.63 11.30 16.18
N ASN A 248 5.70 11.62 15.29
CA ASN A 248 5.36 10.81 14.13
C ASN A 248 6.53 10.71 13.15
N GLN A 249 6.60 9.58 12.48
CA GLN A 249 7.50 9.36 11.33
C GLN A 249 6.74 9.74 10.06
N ASN A 250 7.31 10.64 9.29
CA ASN A 250 6.73 11.16 8.06
C ASN A 250 7.51 10.68 6.83
N GLY A 251 6.99 10.91 5.64
CA GLY A 251 7.65 10.62 4.38
C GLY A 251 8.83 11.55 4.11
N ILE A 252 9.84 11.03 3.40
CA ILE A 252 10.92 11.85 2.83
C ILE A 252 10.44 12.35 1.47
N SER A 253 10.46 13.66 1.24
CA SER A 253 9.93 14.23 -0.01
C SER A 253 10.87 14.02 -1.20
N THR A 254 12.19 14.15 -0.98
CA THR A 254 13.18 14.02 -2.05
C THR A 254 14.38 13.19 -1.59
N ILE A 255 14.79 12.25 -2.42
CA ILE A 255 16.03 11.48 -2.25
C ILE A 255 16.85 11.60 -3.54
N GLU A 256 18.11 12.02 -3.42
CA GLU A 256 19.05 12.09 -4.54
C GLU A 256 20.26 11.20 -4.26
N VAL A 257 20.68 10.44 -5.25
CA VAL A 257 21.85 9.57 -5.20
C VAL A 257 22.92 10.12 -6.14
N PHE A 258 24.11 10.36 -5.61
CA PHE A 258 25.29 10.74 -6.35
C PHE A 258 26.30 9.61 -6.35
N VAL A 259 26.95 9.41 -7.48
CA VAL A 259 28.02 8.43 -7.67
C VAL A 259 29.24 9.18 -8.18
N ASN A 260 30.33 9.20 -7.42
CA ASN A 260 31.55 9.96 -7.73
C ASN A 260 31.24 11.43 -8.08
N ASP A 261 30.46 12.08 -7.20
CA ASP A 261 30.01 13.48 -7.28
C ASP A 261 29.03 13.80 -8.42
N GLU A 262 28.62 12.81 -9.22
CA GLU A 262 27.66 12.99 -10.29
C GLU A 262 26.29 12.46 -9.89
N LYS A 263 25.21 13.26 -10.11
CA LYS A 263 23.82 12.85 -9.85
C LYS A 263 23.45 11.65 -10.72
N TYR A 264 23.09 10.56 -10.08
CA TYR A 264 22.84 9.29 -10.75
C TYR A 264 21.37 8.88 -10.74
N HIS A 265 20.67 9.13 -9.62
CA HIS A 265 19.26 8.81 -9.45
C HIS A 265 18.59 9.83 -8.52
N SER A 266 17.31 10.10 -8.74
CA SER A 266 16.50 10.88 -7.79
C SER A 266 15.06 10.42 -7.76
N GLN A 267 14.41 10.70 -6.62
CA GLN A 267 13.00 10.46 -6.33
C GLN A 267 12.44 11.76 -5.76
N ILE A 268 11.45 12.37 -6.43
CA ILE A 268 10.83 13.64 -6.01
C ILE A 268 9.33 13.41 -5.87
N ILE A 269 8.85 13.23 -4.63
CA ILE A 269 7.47 12.85 -4.32
C ILE A 269 6.64 14.10 -4.01
N ASP A 270 6.49 14.98 -5.00
CA ASP A 270 5.71 16.22 -4.87
C ASP A 270 4.38 16.18 -5.62
N VAL A 271 4.27 15.32 -6.64
CA VAL A 271 3.07 15.12 -7.45
C VAL A 271 2.84 13.64 -7.69
N MET A 272 1.67 13.14 -7.35
CA MET A 272 1.33 11.73 -7.53
C MET A 272 -0.03 11.53 -8.20
N SER A 273 -0.10 10.56 -9.11
CA SER A 273 -1.36 10.11 -9.72
C SER A 273 -2.01 9.01 -8.90
N PHE A 274 -3.29 9.13 -8.56
CA PHE A 274 -4.04 8.11 -7.82
C PHE A 274 -4.00 6.73 -8.47
N SER A 275 -4.05 6.67 -9.79
CA SER A 275 -3.99 5.41 -10.55
C SER A 275 -2.67 4.65 -10.39
N LEU A 276 -1.61 5.35 -9.97
CA LEU A 276 -0.27 4.79 -9.77
C LEU A 276 0.10 4.56 -8.30
N MET A 277 -0.71 5.05 -7.34
CA MET A 277 -0.37 4.95 -5.90
C MET A 277 -0.13 3.52 -5.43
N ARG A 278 -0.82 2.54 -6.03
CA ARG A 278 -0.61 1.13 -5.72
C ARG A 278 0.77 0.61 -6.13
N ASP A 279 1.44 1.23 -7.10
CA ASP A 279 2.79 0.83 -7.52
C ASP A 279 3.85 1.10 -6.43
N ILE A 280 3.44 1.62 -5.26
CA ILE A 280 4.27 1.64 -4.03
C ILE A 280 4.82 0.26 -3.68
N ILE A 281 4.05 -0.81 -3.95
CA ILE A 281 4.45 -2.19 -3.63
C ILE A 281 5.64 -2.70 -4.47
N VAL A 282 6.05 -1.96 -5.50
CA VAL A 282 7.30 -2.15 -6.25
C VAL A 282 8.27 -0.98 -6.08
N HIS A 283 7.90 0.03 -5.28
CA HIS A 283 8.81 1.09 -4.84
C HIS A 283 9.69 0.62 -3.66
N TYR A 284 9.20 -0.28 -2.84
CA TYR A 284 9.96 -0.87 -1.73
C TYR A 284 10.25 -2.36 -1.96
N PRO A 285 11.28 -2.95 -1.31
CA PRO A 285 11.56 -4.38 -1.39
C PRO A 285 10.42 -5.16 -0.71
N TYR A 286 9.49 -5.67 -1.52
CA TYR A 286 8.24 -6.29 -1.06
C TYR A 286 8.50 -7.53 -0.18
N ASP A 287 9.51 -8.34 -0.51
CA ASP A 287 9.97 -9.48 0.27
C ASP A 287 10.38 -9.07 1.71
N ILE A 288 11.05 -7.93 1.86
CA ILE A 288 11.44 -7.39 3.17
C ILE A 288 10.23 -6.85 3.93
N LYS A 289 9.28 -6.23 3.23
CA LYS A 289 8.03 -5.78 3.85
C LYS A 289 7.23 -6.97 4.40
N VAL A 290 7.05 -8.02 3.62
CA VAL A 290 6.32 -9.23 4.03
C VAL A 290 7.03 -9.93 5.20
N ASN A 291 8.33 -10.21 5.07
CA ASN A 291 9.06 -11.03 6.03
C ASN A 291 9.50 -10.29 7.30
N LYS A 292 9.71 -8.96 7.24
CA LYS A 292 10.30 -8.16 8.34
C LYS A 292 9.46 -6.94 8.74
N GLY A 293 8.35 -6.66 8.07
CA GLY A 293 7.49 -5.50 8.33
C GLY A 293 8.14 -4.13 8.03
N ARG A 294 9.30 -4.08 7.35
CA ARG A 294 10.06 -2.85 7.10
C ARG A 294 9.89 -2.36 5.69
N THR A 295 9.81 -1.03 5.53
CA THR A 295 9.63 -0.37 4.24
C THR A 295 10.86 0.47 3.93
N TYR A 296 11.71 -0.01 3.03
CA TYR A 296 12.87 0.72 2.50
C TYR A 296 12.45 1.46 1.24
N HIS A 297 13.05 2.59 0.93
CA HIS A 297 13.02 3.17 -0.41
C HIS A 297 14.01 2.43 -1.30
N ASN A 298 13.55 1.83 -2.39
CA ASN A 298 14.43 1.37 -3.46
C ASN A 298 15.02 2.61 -4.13
N LEU A 299 16.35 2.77 -4.12
CA LEU A 299 17.04 3.84 -4.83
C LEU A 299 17.32 3.43 -6.28
N TYR A 300 16.38 2.73 -6.87
CA TYR A 300 16.32 2.24 -8.25
C TYR A 300 14.86 1.98 -8.62
N VAL A 301 14.58 1.90 -9.90
CA VAL A 301 13.25 1.60 -10.43
C VAL A 301 13.18 0.12 -10.80
N ASP A 302 12.40 -0.65 -10.07
CA ASP A 302 12.21 -2.09 -10.33
C ASP A 302 11.28 -2.32 -11.54
N ASN A 303 11.32 -3.52 -12.11
CA ASN A 303 10.53 -3.88 -13.28
C ASN A 303 9.03 -3.65 -13.03
N GLY A 304 8.33 -3.16 -14.07
CA GLY A 304 6.90 -2.91 -14.02
C GLY A 304 6.46 -1.72 -13.16
N ASN A 305 7.37 -1.04 -12.45
CA ASN A 305 7.09 0.18 -11.71
C ASN A 305 6.78 1.33 -12.68
N ARG A 306 5.62 1.96 -12.53
CA ARG A 306 5.12 3.04 -13.43
C ARG A 306 5.08 4.41 -12.73
N LEU A 307 5.53 4.50 -11.49
CA LEU A 307 5.63 5.77 -10.77
C LEU A 307 6.51 6.74 -11.54
N ASN A 308 6.08 7.97 -11.67
CA ASN A 308 6.66 8.96 -12.57
C ASN A 308 7.48 10.06 -11.88
N PHE A 309 7.87 9.84 -10.64
CA PHE A 309 8.65 10.78 -9.83
C PHE A 309 10.15 10.42 -9.76
N TYR A 310 10.60 9.52 -10.61
CA TYR A 310 12.02 9.14 -10.69
C TYR A 310 12.73 9.82 -11.86
N GLU A 311 13.98 10.16 -11.64
CA GLU A 311 14.95 10.48 -12.69
C GLU A 311 16.20 9.63 -12.49
N SER A 312 16.66 8.96 -13.52
CA SER A 312 17.86 8.11 -13.48
C SER A 312 18.74 8.39 -14.69
N LYS A 313 20.02 8.62 -14.44
CA LYS A 313 21.02 8.81 -15.50
C LYS A 313 21.19 7.54 -16.35
N ALA A 314 21.20 6.36 -15.71
CA ALA A 314 21.38 5.08 -16.37
C ALA A 314 20.77 3.92 -15.56
N ASN A 315 20.53 2.79 -16.22
CA ASN A 315 20.20 1.50 -15.62
C ASN A 315 19.04 1.54 -14.61
N ASN A 316 18.09 2.47 -14.73
CA ASN A 316 17.02 2.67 -13.77
C ASN A 316 17.52 2.86 -12.30
N GLY A 317 18.68 3.47 -12.10
CA GLY A 317 19.27 3.66 -10.77
C GLY A 317 20.09 2.48 -10.24
N TYR A 318 20.08 1.32 -10.90
CA TYR A 318 20.99 0.23 -10.53
C TYR A 318 22.44 0.57 -10.85
N LEU A 319 23.36 0.21 -9.97
CA LEU A 319 24.80 0.40 -10.17
C LEU A 319 25.42 -0.87 -10.76
N ASN A 320 26.29 -0.71 -11.77
CA ASN A 320 27.15 -1.78 -12.26
C ASN A 320 28.55 -1.60 -11.67
N ILE A 321 28.93 -2.50 -10.78
CA ILE A 321 30.21 -2.46 -10.08
C ILE A 321 31.23 -3.32 -10.82
N GLU A 322 32.29 -2.70 -11.32
CA GLU A 322 33.39 -3.35 -12.02
C GLU A 322 34.52 -3.73 -11.04
N ALA A 323 35.23 -4.81 -11.33
CA ALA A 323 36.37 -5.21 -10.53
C ALA A 323 37.44 -4.10 -10.46
N ASP A 324 38.11 -4.00 -9.32
CA ASP A 324 39.21 -3.05 -9.03
C ASP A 324 38.83 -1.56 -9.07
N SER A 325 37.56 -1.25 -9.31
CA SER A 325 37.02 0.12 -9.27
C SER A 325 36.55 0.50 -7.87
N THR A 326 36.56 1.79 -7.58
CA THR A 326 36.01 2.35 -6.32
C THR A 326 34.96 3.38 -6.64
N TYR A 327 33.84 3.32 -5.93
CA TYR A 327 32.70 4.20 -6.08
C TYR A 327 32.45 4.91 -4.76
N HIS A 328 32.43 6.25 -4.80
CA HIS A 328 31.94 7.07 -3.70
C HIS A 328 30.46 7.35 -3.92
N ILE A 329 29.63 6.98 -2.96
CA ILE A 329 28.16 7.16 -3.02
C ILE A 329 27.74 8.16 -1.97
N GLU A 330 26.98 9.16 -2.38
CA GLU A 330 26.35 10.13 -1.51
C GLU A 330 24.83 10.09 -1.75
N ILE A 331 24.04 9.91 -0.67
CA ILE A 331 22.57 9.90 -0.71
C ILE A 331 22.09 11.09 0.09
N LYS A 332 21.48 12.07 -0.58
CA LYS A 332 20.91 13.27 0.04
C LYS A 332 19.41 13.09 0.20
N MET A 333 18.92 13.34 1.40
CA MET A 333 17.50 13.33 1.74
C MET A 333 17.06 14.74 2.07
N TYR A 334 15.93 15.17 1.51
CA TYR A 334 15.36 16.50 1.71
C TYR A 334 13.93 16.38 2.20
N ASP A 335 13.54 17.30 3.06
CA ASP A 335 12.16 17.58 3.39
C ASP A 335 11.61 18.79 2.59
N PRO A 336 10.30 19.10 2.69
CA PRO A 336 9.70 20.26 2.01
C PRO A 336 10.18 21.63 2.54
N TYR A 337 10.85 21.68 3.69
CA TYR A 337 11.34 22.92 4.34
C TYR A 337 12.79 23.23 4.01
N GLY A 338 13.46 22.33 3.28
CA GLY A 338 14.84 22.49 2.85
C GLY A 338 15.87 21.97 3.85
N ASN A 339 15.45 21.25 4.90
CA ASN A 339 16.41 20.55 5.75
C ASN A 339 17.00 19.35 5.00
N ILE A 340 18.31 19.14 5.16
CA ILE A 340 19.06 18.14 4.41
C ILE A 340 19.83 17.24 5.37
N SER A 341 19.81 15.94 5.10
CA SER A 341 20.76 14.99 5.66
C SER A 341 21.38 14.13 4.57
N THR A 342 22.60 13.66 4.80
CA THR A 342 23.38 12.92 3.81
C THR A 342 23.86 11.60 4.39
N VAL A 343 23.79 10.52 3.59
CA VAL A 343 24.42 9.23 3.87
C VAL A 343 25.57 9.04 2.90
N THR A 344 26.78 8.79 3.41
CA THR A 344 27.97 8.50 2.60
C THR A 344 28.44 7.07 2.78
N LEU A 345 28.90 6.45 1.69
CA LEU A 345 29.51 5.12 1.70
C LEU A 345 30.47 4.96 0.53
N ASN A 346 31.41 4.02 0.69
CA ASN A 346 32.31 3.62 -0.38
C ASN A 346 32.05 2.16 -0.77
N ILE A 347 32.00 1.91 -2.09
CA ILE A 347 31.90 0.56 -2.64
C ILE A 347 33.15 0.27 -3.45
N LYS A 348 33.82 -0.84 -3.14
CA LYS A 348 34.94 -1.36 -3.90
C LYS A 348 34.52 -2.57 -4.73
N GLY A 349 34.75 -2.48 -6.02
CA GLY A 349 34.54 -3.57 -6.95
C GLY A 349 35.56 -4.68 -6.70
N LYS A 350 35.06 -5.90 -6.47
CA LYS A 350 35.90 -7.07 -6.24
C LYS A 350 35.28 -8.27 -6.96
N ALA A 351 36.05 -8.86 -7.87
CA ALA A 351 35.63 -10.08 -8.55
C ALA A 351 35.28 -11.18 -7.52
N PRO A 352 34.23 -11.97 -7.77
CA PRO A 352 33.77 -13.00 -6.82
C PRO A 352 34.85 -14.01 -6.47
N ALA A 353 35.04 -14.25 -5.18
CA ALA A 353 35.94 -15.31 -4.67
C ALA A 353 35.17 -16.60 -4.47
N LYS A 354 35.83 -17.74 -4.73
CA LYS A 354 35.22 -19.06 -4.55
C LYS A 354 35.09 -19.52 -3.10
N GLN A 355 35.73 -18.87 -2.13
CA GLN A 355 35.67 -19.24 -0.71
C GLN A 355 35.34 -18.04 0.16
N ILE A 356 34.43 -18.22 1.09
CA ILE A 356 34.05 -17.25 2.11
C ILE A 356 34.27 -17.91 3.48
N LYS A 357 34.95 -17.21 4.38
CA LYS A 357 35.25 -17.71 5.75
C LYS A 357 34.16 -17.24 6.75
N GLU A 358 32.91 -17.29 6.41
CA GLU A 358 31.84 -16.96 7.35
C GLU A 358 31.10 -18.20 7.85
N ARG A 359 30.77 -18.20 9.14
CA ARG A 359 29.98 -19.26 9.76
C ARG A 359 28.51 -19.04 9.43
N ILE A 360 27.83 -20.09 8.96
CA ILE A 360 26.38 -20.08 8.81
C ILE A 360 25.78 -20.83 9.99
N ASP A 361 24.86 -20.19 10.68
CA ASP A 361 24.07 -20.80 11.74
C ASP A 361 22.78 -21.41 11.16
N PHE A 362 22.90 -22.40 10.26
CA PHE A 362 21.72 -23.19 9.95
C PHE A 362 22.12 -24.67 9.73
N GLU A 363 21.27 -25.55 10.28
CA GLU A 363 21.45 -26.98 10.14
C GLU A 363 20.97 -27.42 8.76
N LEU A 364 21.92 -27.88 7.93
CA LEU A 364 21.67 -28.48 6.64
C LEU A 364 21.92 -29.98 6.72
N ASP A 365 20.88 -30.74 7.01
CA ASP A 365 20.94 -32.19 6.91
C ASP A 365 20.76 -32.72 5.48
N ARG A 366 20.24 -31.87 4.57
CA ARG A 366 19.86 -32.25 3.20
C ARG A 366 20.15 -31.11 2.22
N ILE A 367 20.05 -31.40 0.92
CA ILE A 367 19.98 -30.34 -0.11
C ILE A 367 18.71 -29.51 0.14
N SER A 368 18.89 -28.21 0.14
CA SER A 368 17.77 -27.26 0.19
C SER A 368 17.88 -26.21 -0.91
N TYR A 369 16.79 -25.53 -1.21
CA TYR A 369 16.79 -24.45 -2.20
C TYR A 369 15.91 -23.29 -1.76
N GLN A 370 16.17 -22.13 -2.38
CA GLN A 370 15.38 -20.91 -2.27
C GLN A 370 15.28 -20.28 -3.65
N VAL A 371 14.16 -19.63 -3.93
CA VAL A 371 13.99 -18.84 -5.14
C VAL A 371 13.97 -17.37 -4.77
N GLU A 372 14.88 -16.59 -5.34
CA GLU A 372 14.95 -15.14 -5.19
C GLU A 372 14.82 -14.49 -6.55
N LYS A 373 13.65 -13.89 -6.84
CA LYS A 373 13.26 -13.42 -8.17
C LYS A 373 13.40 -14.56 -9.22
N ASN A 374 14.33 -14.43 -10.15
CA ASN A 374 14.64 -15.43 -11.17
C ASN A 374 15.83 -16.34 -10.84
N ILE A 375 16.40 -16.25 -9.66
CA ILE A 375 17.56 -17.04 -9.26
C ILE A 375 17.16 -18.13 -8.29
N LEU A 376 17.40 -19.37 -8.69
CA LEU A 376 17.35 -20.54 -7.81
C LEU A 376 18.70 -20.67 -7.10
N LYS A 377 18.69 -20.56 -5.79
CA LYS A 377 19.84 -20.79 -4.90
C LYS A 377 19.73 -22.19 -4.34
N VAL A 378 20.72 -23.03 -4.56
CA VAL A 378 20.77 -24.39 -4.02
C VAL A 378 21.92 -24.49 -3.02
N PHE A 379 21.65 -25.08 -1.87
CA PHE A 379 22.60 -25.26 -0.78
C PHE A 379 22.88 -26.73 -0.57
N THR A 380 24.16 -27.12 -0.52
CA THR A 380 24.57 -28.50 -0.26
C THR A 380 25.67 -28.56 0.80
N ARG A 381 25.58 -29.48 1.72
CA ARG A 381 26.66 -29.69 2.70
C ARG A 381 27.81 -30.50 2.07
N GLU A 382 29.05 -30.05 2.25
CA GLU A 382 30.23 -30.77 1.79
C GLU A 382 30.47 -32.04 2.61
N ASN A 383 29.97 -33.20 2.19
CA ASN A 383 30.30 -34.50 2.75
C ASN A 383 30.64 -35.52 1.63
N CYS A 384 31.10 -35.05 0.48
CA CYS A 384 31.52 -35.92 -0.60
C CYS A 384 33.04 -36.11 -0.51
N GLU A 385 33.48 -37.27 -0.09
CA GLU A 385 34.90 -37.53 0.19
C GLU A 385 35.79 -37.67 -1.07
N GLU A 386 35.23 -37.74 -2.28
CA GLU A 386 36.00 -38.16 -3.45
C GLU A 386 36.06 -37.28 -4.68
N ASP A 387 35.38 -36.12 -4.76
CA ASP A 387 35.41 -35.35 -6.01
C ASP A 387 35.88 -33.89 -5.87
N ALA A 388 37.02 -33.60 -6.53
CA ALA A 388 37.57 -32.26 -6.67
C ALA A 388 36.66 -31.32 -7.50
N ASN A 389 35.69 -31.87 -8.21
CA ASN A 389 34.68 -31.14 -8.99
C ASN A 389 33.31 -31.31 -8.33
N LYS A 390 33.03 -30.44 -7.38
CA LYS A 390 31.72 -30.37 -6.68
C LYS A 390 30.65 -29.82 -7.62
N GLU A 391 30.22 -30.59 -8.59
CA GLU A 391 29.20 -30.19 -9.57
C GLU A 391 27.78 -30.48 -9.04
N LEU A 392 26.86 -29.55 -9.26
CA LEU A 392 25.43 -29.75 -9.08
C LEU A 392 24.83 -30.14 -10.43
N SER A 393 24.19 -31.29 -10.50
CA SER A 393 23.39 -31.69 -11.67
C SER A 393 22.00 -31.08 -11.55
N ILE A 394 21.57 -30.35 -12.59
CA ILE A 394 20.26 -29.71 -12.71
C ILE A 394 19.50 -30.42 -13.82
N TYR A 395 18.37 -31.02 -13.46
CA TYR A 395 17.49 -31.74 -14.39
C TYR A 395 16.41 -30.82 -14.91
N ILE A 396 16.37 -30.62 -16.23
CA ILE A 396 15.38 -29.76 -16.90
C ILE A 396 14.78 -30.60 -18.03
N ASN A 397 13.54 -31.07 -17.84
CA ASN A 397 12.91 -32.03 -18.74
C ASN A 397 13.87 -33.24 -19.02
N ASP A 398 14.22 -33.47 -20.27
CA ASP A 398 15.11 -34.57 -20.70
C ASP A 398 16.59 -34.17 -20.76
N SER A 399 16.97 -32.99 -20.26
CA SER A 399 18.33 -32.48 -20.28
C SER A 399 18.93 -32.36 -18.86
N ILE A 400 20.25 -32.58 -18.79
CA ILE A 400 21.02 -32.38 -17.58
C ILE A 400 22.01 -31.25 -17.81
N LYS A 401 22.03 -30.28 -16.92
CA LYS A 401 23.05 -29.23 -16.88
C LYS A 401 23.87 -29.39 -15.62
N THR A 402 25.15 -29.09 -15.69
CA THR A 402 26.05 -29.07 -14.53
C THR A 402 26.46 -27.65 -14.19
N VAL A 403 26.46 -27.34 -12.90
CA VAL A 403 26.81 -26.01 -12.39
C VAL A 403 27.83 -26.16 -11.27
N LEU A 404 28.90 -25.37 -11.33
CA LEU A 404 29.90 -25.27 -10.27
C LEU A 404 29.39 -24.37 -9.13
N PRO A 405 29.88 -24.58 -7.89
CA PRO A 405 29.55 -23.67 -6.79
C PRO A 405 29.88 -22.22 -7.12
N ALA A 406 28.94 -21.34 -6.88
CA ALA A 406 29.13 -19.90 -7.00
C ALA A 406 30.02 -19.37 -5.87
N TYR A 407 29.87 -19.94 -4.68
CA TYR A 407 30.70 -19.67 -3.49
C TYR A 407 30.49 -20.75 -2.43
N PHE A 408 31.34 -20.72 -1.39
CA PHE A 408 31.21 -21.58 -0.23
C PHE A 408 31.01 -20.77 1.03
N LEU A 409 30.11 -21.23 1.88
CA LEU A 409 29.86 -20.69 3.21
C LEU A 409 30.28 -21.76 4.24
N ASN A 410 31.51 -21.72 4.71
CA ASN A 410 32.15 -22.82 5.46
C ASN A 410 32.01 -24.15 4.68
N ASN A 411 31.25 -25.11 5.23
CA ASN A 411 31.06 -26.45 4.65
C ASN A 411 29.82 -26.55 3.76
N VAL A 412 29.22 -25.40 3.34
CA VAL A 412 28.06 -25.39 2.47
C VAL A 412 28.44 -24.79 1.12
N ALA A 413 28.29 -25.56 0.07
CA ALA A 413 28.40 -25.07 -1.30
C ALA A 413 27.10 -24.42 -1.71
N VAL A 414 27.18 -23.22 -2.30
CA VAL A 414 26.04 -22.47 -2.82
C VAL A 414 26.11 -22.41 -4.33
N TYR A 415 25.09 -22.90 -4.97
CA TYR A 415 24.93 -22.90 -6.43
C TYR A 415 23.84 -21.92 -6.82
N LEU A 416 24.04 -21.26 -7.96
CA LEU A 416 23.08 -20.31 -8.52
C LEU A 416 22.68 -20.77 -9.90
N TRP A 417 21.36 -20.76 -10.17
CA TRP A 417 20.80 -21.06 -11.47
C TRP A 417 19.81 -19.97 -11.87
N ASP A 418 19.95 -19.46 -13.10
CA ASP A 418 18.99 -18.52 -13.65
C ASP A 418 17.79 -19.27 -14.25
N LEU A 419 16.64 -19.11 -13.64
CA LEU A 419 15.39 -19.75 -14.06
C LEU A 419 14.90 -19.31 -15.46
N HIS A 420 15.49 -18.25 -16.04
CA HIS A 420 15.25 -17.92 -17.44
C HIS A 420 15.81 -18.97 -18.40
N GLU A 421 16.86 -19.67 -18.01
CA GLU A 421 17.49 -20.73 -18.80
C GLU A 421 16.73 -22.06 -18.75
N GLY A 422 15.74 -22.16 -17.86
CA GLY A 422 14.87 -23.32 -17.70
C GLY A 422 14.51 -23.55 -16.25
N ILE A 423 13.31 -24.08 -16.02
CA ILE A 423 12.83 -24.45 -14.70
C ILE A 423 13.28 -25.90 -14.43
N PRO A 424 14.11 -26.14 -13.40
CA PRO A 424 14.49 -27.48 -13.02
C PRO A 424 13.32 -28.29 -12.45
N THR A 425 13.27 -29.57 -12.74
CA THR A 425 12.38 -30.54 -12.08
C THR A 425 13.02 -31.07 -10.79
N SER A 426 14.35 -31.22 -10.80
CA SER A 426 15.11 -31.63 -9.62
C SER A 426 16.57 -31.21 -9.74
N VAL A 427 17.27 -31.22 -8.62
CA VAL A 427 18.72 -31.04 -8.56
C VAL A 427 19.35 -32.18 -7.76
N LEU A 428 20.56 -32.58 -8.15
CA LEU A 428 21.30 -33.68 -7.53
C LEU A 428 22.75 -33.26 -7.25
N SER A 429 23.22 -33.52 -6.06
CA SER A 429 24.63 -33.39 -5.68
C SER A 429 25.02 -34.59 -4.80
N CYS A 430 26.14 -35.26 -5.10
CA CYS A 430 26.66 -36.36 -4.28
C CYS A 430 25.60 -37.43 -3.94
N ASN A 431 24.84 -37.90 -4.91
CA ASN A 431 23.77 -38.90 -4.72
C ASN A 431 22.60 -38.45 -3.81
N LYS A 432 22.55 -37.17 -3.43
CA LYS A 432 21.41 -36.58 -2.72
C LYS A 432 20.70 -35.59 -3.67
N GLY A 433 19.40 -35.70 -3.73
CA GLY A 433 18.59 -34.84 -4.61
C GLY A 433 17.41 -34.19 -3.89
N VAL A 434 16.91 -33.12 -4.48
CA VAL A 434 15.65 -32.48 -4.09
C VAL A 434 14.85 -32.13 -5.32
N ASN A 435 13.55 -32.40 -5.29
CA ASN A 435 12.61 -31.95 -6.32
C ASN A 435 12.35 -30.46 -6.16
N ILE A 436 12.26 -29.77 -7.29
CA ILE A 436 11.96 -28.33 -7.34
C ILE A 436 10.46 -28.16 -7.61
N SER A 437 9.75 -27.55 -6.67
CA SER A 437 8.29 -27.41 -6.72
C SER A 437 7.83 -26.17 -7.47
N ILE A 438 8.48 -25.81 -8.60
CA ILE A 438 8.04 -24.71 -9.47
C ILE A 438 7.19 -25.31 -10.58
N ASN A 439 5.90 -24.98 -10.61
CA ASN A 439 4.94 -25.52 -11.59
C ASN A 439 4.91 -24.72 -12.89
N ALA A 440 5.13 -23.40 -12.81
CA ALA A 440 5.05 -22.55 -13.99
C ALA A 440 5.88 -21.26 -13.87
N ARG A 441 6.23 -20.70 -15.02
CA ARG A 441 6.69 -19.32 -15.17
C ARG A 441 5.57 -18.47 -15.72
N ALA A 442 5.12 -17.48 -14.96
CA ALA A 442 4.15 -16.51 -15.43
C ALA A 442 4.85 -15.19 -15.80
N ILE A 443 4.54 -14.67 -17.00
CA ILE A 443 5.24 -13.54 -17.61
C ILE A 443 4.29 -12.36 -17.73
N PRO A 444 4.71 -11.11 -17.42
CA PRO A 444 3.90 -9.91 -17.62
C PRO A 444 3.36 -9.80 -19.05
N HIS A 445 2.16 -9.25 -19.17
CA HIS A 445 1.46 -9.05 -20.46
C HIS A 445 1.05 -10.35 -21.18
N GLN A 446 1.16 -11.50 -20.53
CA GLN A 446 0.66 -12.78 -21.01
C GLN A 446 -0.26 -13.43 -19.98
N ALA A 447 -1.38 -13.98 -20.42
CA ALA A 447 -2.21 -14.79 -19.54
C ALA A 447 -1.52 -16.13 -19.27
N THR A 448 -1.49 -16.55 -18.02
CA THR A 448 -0.88 -17.84 -17.61
C THR A 448 -1.90 -18.65 -16.82
N VAL A 449 -2.18 -19.86 -17.29
CA VAL A 449 -3.04 -20.82 -16.61
C VAL A 449 -2.18 -21.95 -16.06
N ILE A 450 -2.33 -22.23 -14.77
CA ILE A 450 -1.63 -23.30 -14.06
C ILE A 450 -2.68 -24.31 -13.61
N ASN A 451 -2.57 -25.53 -14.12
CA ASN A 451 -3.37 -26.66 -13.67
C ASN A 451 -2.63 -27.33 -12.49
N ALA A 452 -3.14 -27.13 -11.29
CA ALA A 452 -2.67 -27.78 -10.08
C ALA A 452 -3.59 -28.96 -9.73
N GLU A 453 -3.23 -29.72 -8.70
CA GLU A 453 -4.08 -30.76 -8.15
C GLU A 453 -5.31 -30.12 -7.48
N ASN A 454 -6.52 -30.48 -7.95
CA ASN A 454 -7.81 -30.00 -7.46
C ASN A 454 -8.08 -28.48 -7.59
N PHE A 455 -7.23 -27.71 -8.28
CA PHE A 455 -7.53 -26.32 -8.58
C PHE A 455 -6.76 -25.80 -9.81
N ILE A 456 -7.28 -24.74 -10.38
CA ILE A 456 -6.69 -24.04 -11.53
C ILE A 456 -6.43 -22.59 -11.11
N VAL A 457 -5.22 -22.09 -11.38
CA VAL A 457 -4.86 -20.70 -11.16
C VAL A 457 -4.70 -19.99 -12.50
N ASN A 458 -5.35 -18.84 -12.64
CA ASN A 458 -5.27 -18.02 -13.86
C ASN A 458 -4.73 -16.63 -13.50
N PHE A 459 -3.55 -16.30 -14.00
CA PHE A 459 -2.98 -14.96 -13.99
C PHE A 459 -3.35 -14.24 -15.28
N PRO A 460 -4.23 -13.23 -15.26
CA PRO A 460 -4.52 -12.43 -16.45
C PRO A 460 -3.30 -11.60 -16.88
N GLN A 461 -3.30 -11.11 -18.12
CA GLN A 461 -2.22 -10.30 -18.70
C GLN A 461 -1.82 -9.09 -17.85
N SER A 462 -2.76 -8.56 -17.07
CA SER A 462 -2.56 -7.38 -16.20
C SER A 462 -2.07 -7.72 -14.80
N ALA A 463 -1.91 -9.00 -14.43
CA ALA A 463 -1.70 -9.41 -13.04
C ALA A 463 -0.31 -9.10 -12.50
N LEU A 464 0.70 -9.06 -13.35
CA LEU A 464 2.10 -9.11 -12.95
C LEU A 464 2.84 -7.79 -13.21
N TYR A 465 3.77 -7.45 -12.32
CA TYR A 465 4.79 -6.43 -12.52
C TYR A 465 6.03 -6.99 -13.21
N ASP A 466 6.44 -8.18 -12.83
CA ASP A 466 7.62 -8.89 -13.36
C ASP A 466 7.31 -10.37 -13.55
N THR A 467 8.21 -11.10 -14.19
CA THR A 467 8.15 -12.56 -14.31
C THR A 467 8.21 -13.20 -12.93
N ILE A 468 7.30 -14.13 -12.67
CA ILE A 468 7.26 -14.90 -11.43
C ILE A 468 7.34 -16.40 -11.69
N TYR A 469 7.87 -17.13 -10.71
CA TYR A 469 7.99 -18.58 -10.73
C TYR A 469 7.07 -19.13 -9.66
N VAL A 470 5.99 -19.77 -10.09
CA VAL A 470 4.85 -20.14 -9.25
C VAL A 470 4.95 -21.59 -8.82
N SER A 471 4.80 -21.84 -7.53
CA SER A 471 4.57 -23.15 -6.94
C SER A 471 3.13 -23.27 -6.48
N THR A 472 2.53 -24.43 -6.68
CA THR A 472 1.18 -24.74 -6.21
C THR A 472 1.18 -26.07 -5.47
N ALA A 473 0.43 -26.17 -4.39
CA ALA A 473 0.23 -27.39 -3.64
C ALA A 473 -1.21 -27.52 -3.17
N TYR A 474 -1.66 -28.76 -3.09
CA TYR A 474 -2.95 -29.11 -2.46
C TYR A 474 -2.67 -30.09 -1.32
N GLU A 475 -3.28 -29.82 -0.17
CA GLU A 475 -3.14 -30.62 1.04
C GLU A 475 -4.48 -30.80 1.75
N VAL A 476 -4.73 -32.01 2.23
CA VAL A 476 -5.80 -32.30 3.16
C VAL A 476 -5.24 -32.38 4.57
N ARG A 477 -5.51 -31.38 5.38
CA ARG A 477 -5.12 -31.36 6.81
C ARG A 477 -6.18 -32.11 7.62
N THR A 478 -5.87 -33.35 7.95
CA THR A 478 -6.84 -34.25 8.65
C THR A 478 -7.13 -33.84 10.09
N GLN A 479 -6.22 -33.07 10.74
CA GLN A 479 -6.36 -32.65 12.13
C GLN A 479 -7.53 -31.70 12.35
N ASP A 480 -7.77 -30.80 11.41
CA ASP A 480 -8.81 -29.77 11.42
C ASP A 480 -9.82 -29.93 10.27
N SER A 481 -9.69 -31.00 9.49
CA SER A 481 -10.57 -31.32 8.34
C SER A 481 -10.61 -30.19 7.31
N LEU A 482 -9.47 -29.57 7.03
CA LEU A 482 -9.33 -28.50 6.05
C LEU A 482 -8.67 -29.00 4.76
N GLU A 483 -9.17 -28.48 3.64
CA GLU A 483 -8.50 -28.57 2.33
C GLU A 483 -7.76 -27.26 2.09
N VAL A 484 -6.46 -27.32 1.86
CA VAL A 484 -5.61 -26.15 1.69
C VAL A 484 -5.08 -26.10 0.26
N PHE A 485 -5.27 -24.97 -0.38
CA PHE A 485 -4.80 -24.64 -1.74
C PHE A 485 -3.70 -23.59 -1.61
N SER A 486 -2.44 -23.98 -1.78
CA SER A 486 -1.28 -23.10 -1.63
C SER A 486 -0.80 -22.58 -2.98
N ILE A 487 -0.54 -21.28 -3.05
CA ILE A 487 -0.02 -20.58 -4.23
C ILE A 487 1.15 -19.71 -3.77
N GLU A 488 2.36 -20.02 -4.22
CA GLU A 488 3.60 -19.37 -3.83
C GLU A 488 4.32 -18.74 -5.04
N PRO A 489 5.17 -17.72 -4.84
CA PRO A 489 5.67 -17.18 -3.56
C PRO A 489 4.84 -15.99 -3.04
N VAL A 490 4.59 -15.95 -1.73
CA VAL A 490 3.87 -14.84 -1.06
C VAL A 490 4.67 -13.51 -1.06
N THR A 491 5.97 -13.58 -1.28
CA THR A 491 6.91 -12.46 -1.23
C THR A 491 7.01 -11.66 -2.53
N VAL A 492 6.15 -11.94 -3.50
CA VAL A 492 6.11 -11.23 -4.79
C VAL A 492 4.81 -10.45 -4.93
N PRO A 493 4.87 -9.12 -5.22
CA PRO A 493 3.68 -8.30 -5.35
C PRO A 493 2.96 -8.55 -6.68
N LEU A 494 1.62 -8.52 -6.64
CA LEU A 494 0.78 -8.61 -7.82
C LEU A 494 0.14 -7.25 -8.16
N LYS A 495 0.13 -6.92 -9.44
CA LYS A 495 -0.44 -5.68 -9.96
C LYS A 495 -1.98 -5.69 -9.94
N SER A 496 -2.59 -6.82 -10.27
CA SER A 496 -4.03 -7.05 -10.17
C SER A 496 -4.33 -8.46 -9.65
N SER A 497 -5.61 -8.78 -9.47
CA SER A 497 -6.03 -10.09 -8.99
C SER A 497 -5.68 -11.21 -9.97
N PHE A 498 -5.34 -12.36 -9.44
CA PHE A 498 -5.43 -13.66 -10.12
C PHE A 498 -6.78 -14.33 -9.78
N TYR A 499 -7.13 -15.34 -10.54
CA TYR A 499 -8.38 -16.08 -10.40
C TYR A 499 -8.08 -17.54 -10.11
N VAL A 500 -8.89 -18.15 -9.25
CA VAL A 500 -8.79 -19.56 -8.90
C VAL A 500 -10.13 -20.24 -9.09
N SER A 501 -10.08 -21.44 -9.68
CA SER A 501 -11.18 -22.40 -9.70
C SER A 501 -10.76 -23.63 -8.92
N ALA A 502 -11.30 -23.83 -7.71
CA ALA A 502 -10.98 -24.95 -6.85
C ALA A 502 -12.10 -25.98 -6.87
N SER A 503 -11.73 -27.26 -6.98
CA SER A 503 -12.61 -28.42 -6.96
C SER A 503 -12.34 -29.25 -5.70
N PRO A 504 -12.94 -28.90 -4.55
CA PRO A 504 -12.68 -29.57 -3.29
C PRO A 504 -13.12 -31.03 -3.33
N GLN A 505 -12.44 -31.88 -2.58
CA GLN A 505 -12.75 -33.32 -2.48
C GLN A 505 -13.82 -33.63 -1.43
N PHE A 506 -13.96 -32.78 -0.41
CA PHE A 506 -14.96 -33.01 0.63
C PHE A 506 -16.37 -32.71 0.11
N SER A 507 -17.28 -33.69 0.28
CA SER A 507 -18.69 -33.58 -0.15
C SER A 507 -19.62 -32.93 0.90
N HIS A 508 -19.11 -32.64 2.09
CA HIS A 508 -19.93 -32.15 3.21
C HIS A 508 -20.12 -30.63 3.23
N TYR A 509 -19.57 -29.89 2.29
CA TYR A 509 -19.69 -28.42 2.24
C TYR A 509 -21.13 -27.97 1.96
N GLN A 510 -21.63 -27.11 2.82
CA GLN A 510 -22.89 -26.38 2.58
C GLN A 510 -22.57 -25.20 1.67
N LYS A 511 -22.77 -25.36 0.36
CA LYS A 511 -22.32 -24.41 -0.66
C LYS A 511 -22.81 -22.97 -0.48
N ASP A 512 -23.97 -22.78 0.11
CA ASP A 512 -24.57 -21.48 0.45
C ASP A 512 -23.91 -20.81 1.68
N LYS A 513 -23.21 -21.60 2.51
CA LYS A 513 -22.54 -21.16 3.73
C LYS A 513 -21.00 -21.31 3.71
N THR A 514 -20.48 -22.01 2.70
CA THR A 514 -19.05 -22.29 2.59
C THR A 514 -18.40 -21.35 1.63
N HIS A 515 -17.39 -20.64 2.10
CA HIS A 515 -16.62 -19.67 1.36
C HIS A 515 -15.12 -19.92 1.48
N VAL A 516 -14.35 -19.25 0.63
CA VAL A 516 -12.89 -19.26 0.66
C VAL A 516 -12.39 -18.27 1.71
N TYR A 517 -11.41 -18.70 2.47
CA TYR A 517 -10.65 -17.87 3.40
C TYR A 517 -9.16 -17.99 3.10
N GLN A 518 -8.42 -16.90 3.27
CA GLN A 518 -6.96 -16.94 3.29
C GLN A 518 -6.49 -17.18 4.72
N THR A 519 -5.49 -18.06 4.90
CA THR A 519 -4.86 -18.33 6.20
C THR A 519 -3.54 -17.59 6.33
N ASP A 520 -3.24 -17.09 7.52
CA ASP A 520 -1.91 -16.58 7.88
C ASP A 520 -1.08 -17.65 8.62
N ASP A 521 0.20 -17.35 8.88
CA ASP A 521 1.12 -18.26 9.59
C ASP A 521 0.67 -18.58 11.03
N ALA A 522 -0.22 -17.79 11.61
CA ALA A 522 -0.81 -18.00 12.94
C ALA A 522 -2.10 -18.83 12.89
N GLY A 523 -2.57 -19.18 11.70
CA GLY A 523 -3.81 -19.93 11.47
C GLY A 523 -5.08 -19.10 11.54
N ASN A 524 -4.99 -17.75 11.47
CA ASN A 524 -6.17 -16.90 11.41
C ASN A 524 -6.78 -16.91 10.00
N PHE A 525 -8.11 -16.86 9.96
CA PHE A 525 -8.89 -16.81 8.72
C PHE A 525 -9.22 -15.38 8.32
N SER A 526 -8.99 -15.04 7.05
CA SER A 526 -9.44 -13.80 6.42
C SER A 526 -10.41 -14.12 5.30
N PHE A 527 -11.63 -13.59 5.36
CA PHE A 527 -12.68 -13.86 4.38
C PHE A 527 -12.29 -13.38 2.99
N VAL A 528 -12.39 -14.28 2.02
CA VAL A 528 -12.14 -14.01 0.59
C VAL A 528 -13.45 -14.04 -0.20
N GLY A 529 -14.38 -14.90 0.20
CA GLY A 529 -15.66 -15.13 -0.48
C GLY A 529 -15.58 -16.24 -1.51
N GLY A 530 -16.07 -15.98 -2.72
CA GLY A 530 -16.14 -16.95 -3.80
C GLY A 530 -17.56 -17.32 -4.18
N SER A 531 -17.70 -17.90 -5.37
CA SER A 531 -19.00 -18.31 -5.93
C SER A 531 -18.93 -19.75 -6.39
N TRP A 532 -19.87 -20.57 -5.96
CA TRP A 532 -20.00 -21.96 -6.38
C TRP A 532 -20.62 -22.08 -7.78
N SER A 533 -20.02 -22.94 -8.61
CA SER A 533 -20.52 -23.35 -9.91
C SER A 533 -20.44 -24.88 -9.99
N GLY A 534 -21.55 -25.58 -9.75
CA GLY A 534 -21.52 -27.01 -9.55
C GLY A 534 -20.68 -27.41 -8.33
N GLU A 535 -19.69 -28.28 -8.53
CA GLU A 535 -18.77 -28.74 -7.46
C GLU A 535 -17.51 -27.87 -7.36
N THR A 536 -17.40 -26.79 -8.11
CA THR A 536 -16.23 -25.92 -8.16
C THR A 536 -16.55 -24.58 -7.51
N ILE A 537 -15.65 -24.05 -6.67
CA ILE A 537 -15.72 -22.69 -6.15
C ILE A 537 -14.72 -21.80 -6.88
N GLN A 538 -15.18 -20.63 -7.31
CA GLN A 538 -14.39 -19.64 -8.02
C GLN A 538 -14.19 -18.40 -7.16
N PHE A 539 -12.96 -17.92 -7.08
CA PHE A 539 -12.60 -16.71 -6.35
C PHE A 539 -11.46 -15.97 -7.03
N ASN A 540 -11.20 -14.76 -6.60
CA ASN A 540 -10.04 -13.99 -7.01
C ASN A 540 -9.36 -13.35 -5.81
N HIS A 541 -8.05 -13.17 -5.90
CA HIS A 541 -7.29 -12.52 -4.84
C HIS A 541 -6.09 -11.75 -5.41
N ARG A 542 -5.53 -10.83 -4.61
CA ARG A 542 -4.37 -9.99 -5.00
C ARG A 542 -3.06 -10.37 -4.30
N SER A 543 -3.10 -11.31 -3.38
CA SER A 543 -1.92 -11.85 -2.70
C SER A 543 -1.94 -13.36 -2.83
N MET A 544 -0.83 -13.95 -3.20
CA MET A 544 -0.63 -15.39 -3.13
C MET A 544 -0.56 -15.83 -1.67
N GLY A 545 -0.72 -17.10 -1.39
CA GLY A 545 -0.72 -17.67 -0.05
C GLY A 545 -1.54 -18.95 0.05
N GLU A 546 -1.90 -19.31 1.26
CA GLU A 546 -2.75 -20.45 1.55
C GLU A 546 -4.24 -20.05 1.59
N PHE A 547 -5.06 -20.81 0.90
CA PHE A 547 -6.52 -20.65 0.85
C PHE A 547 -7.19 -21.94 1.31
N THR A 548 -8.28 -21.82 2.05
CA THR A 548 -9.07 -22.95 2.53
C THR A 548 -10.55 -22.65 2.42
N LEU A 549 -11.35 -23.70 2.57
CA LEU A 549 -12.81 -23.61 2.59
C LEU A 549 -13.32 -23.75 4.01
N VAL A 550 -14.11 -22.80 4.46
CA VAL A 550 -14.72 -22.86 5.80
C VAL A 550 -16.21 -22.56 5.68
N THR A 551 -17.01 -23.38 6.38
CA THR A 551 -18.46 -23.19 6.52
C THR A 551 -18.73 -22.26 7.68
N ASP A 552 -19.45 -21.17 7.43
CA ASP A 552 -19.93 -20.25 8.46
C ASP A 552 -21.47 -20.37 8.55
N ASP A 553 -21.93 -21.09 9.55
CA ASP A 553 -23.34 -21.29 9.85
C ASP A 553 -23.83 -20.52 11.08
N THR A 554 -22.95 -19.69 11.65
CA THR A 554 -23.19 -18.92 12.87
C THR A 554 -23.72 -17.53 12.53
N PRO A 555 -24.98 -17.19 12.88
CA PRO A 555 -25.51 -15.87 12.61
C PRO A 555 -24.78 -14.74 13.36
N PRO A 556 -24.72 -13.51 12.79
CA PRO A 556 -24.13 -12.37 13.45
C PRO A 556 -24.86 -12.01 14.76
N VAL A 557 -24.15 -11.39 15.69
CA VAL A 557 -24.67 -11.04 17.01
C VAL A 557 -25.05 -9.56 17.05
N ILE A 558 -26.24 -9.27 17.59
CA ILE A 558 -26.71 -7.91 17.87
C ILE A 558 -26.86 -7.76 19.39
N ARG A 559 -26.21 -6.74 19.99
CA ARG A 559 -26.34 -6.44 21.44
C ARG A 559 -26.64 -4.96 21.64
N PRO A 560 -27.68 -4.59 22.42
CA PRO A 560 -27.86 -3.19 22.80
C PRO A 560 -26.63 -2.63 23.53
N ALA A 561 -26.25 -1.39 23.24
CA ALA A 561 -25.24 -0.68 24.00
C ALA A 561 -25.86 -0.01 25.23
N THR A 562 -25.01 0.55 26.10
CA THR A 562 -25.47 1.33 27.28
C THR A 562 -26.18 2.60 26.85
N GLU A 563 -25.73 3.22 25.78
CA GLU A 563 -26.37 4.40 25.21
C GLU A 563 -27.61 3.99 24.42
N LYS A 564 -28.72 4.73 24.62
CA LYS A 564 -30.00 4.43 23.98
C LYS A 564 -29.92 4.57 22.48
N ASN A 565 -30.50 3.60 21.72
CA ASN A 565 -30.54 3.53 20.26
C ASN A 565 -29.17 3.22 19.62
N TYR A 566 -28.21 2.71 20.41
CA TYR A 566 -26.93 2.20 19.96
C TYR A 566 -26.89 0.68 20.13
N TYR A 567 -26.29 -0.02 19.14
CA TYR A 567 -26.21 -1.48 19.12
C TYR A 567 -24.84 -1.93 18.63
N TYR A 568 -24.21 -2.84 19.36
CA TYR A 568 -23.04 -3.56 18.86
C TYR A 568 -23.48 -4.64 17.89
N ILE A 569 -22.83 -4.70 16.72
CA ILE A 569 -22.99 -5.75 15.75
C ILE A 569 -21.64 -6.41 15.48
N SER A 570 -21.60 -7.72 15.49
CA SER A 570 -20.35 -8.46 15.26
C SER A 570 -20.63 -9.81 14.65
N ASP A 571 -19.66 -10.30 13.92
CA ASP A 571 -19.60 -11.65 13.41
C ASP A 571 -18.28 -12.30 13.81
N ASN A 572 -18.24 -13.61 13.90
CA ASN A 572 -17.09 -14.34 14.40
C ASN A 572 -16.16 -14.84 13.28
N LEU A 573 -16.62 -14.91 12.02
CA LEU A 573 -15.87 -15.55 10.95
C LEU A 573 -15.93 -14.78 9.63
N SER A 574 -17.09 -14.74 8.95
CA SER A 574 -17.21 -14.14 7.61
C SER A 574 -17.30 -12.61 7.63
N GLY A 575 -17.65 -12.02 8.77
CA GLY A 575 -17.81 -10.58 8.95
C GLY A 575 -19.16 -10.05 8.48
N ILE A 576 -19.48 -8.80 8.84
CA ILE A 576 -20.77 -8.16 8.54
C ILE A 576 -20.84 -7.75 7.07
N ALA A 577 -21.83 -8.27 6.35
CA ALA A 577 -22.13 -7.92 4.95
C ALA A 577 -23.07 -6.72 4.84
N SER A 578 -24.14 -6.70 5.65
CA SER A 578 -25.15 -5.64 5.58
C SER A 578 -25.93 -5.51 6.89
N TYR A 579 -26.50 -4.34 7.07
CA TYR A 579 -27.45 -4.05 8.15
C TYR A 579 -28.54 -3.13 7.62
N THR A 580 -29.75 -3.29 8.15
CA THR A 580 -30.89 -2.40 7.84
C THR A 580 -31.81 -2.31 9.05
N ALA A 581 -32.47 -1.19 9.21
CA ALA A 581 -33.41 -1.02 10.30
C ALA A 581 -34.74 -0.41 9.85
N SER A 582 -35.78 -0.69 10.61
CA SER A 582 -37.09 -0.05 10.42
C SER A 582 -37.71 0.36 11.76
N LEU A 583 -38.53 1.41 11.70
CA LEU A 583 -39.38 1.86 12.81
C LEU A 583 -40.84 1.84 12.34
N ASN A 584 -41.69 0.99 12.98
CA ASN A 584 -43.07 0.73 12.54
C ASN A 584 -43.17 0.27 11.07
N GLY A 585 -42.16 -0.46 10.58
CA GLY A 585 -42.10 -0.93 9.19
C GLY A 585 -41.52 0.08 8.18
N GLU A 586 -41.31 1.33 8.58
CA GLU A 586 -40.64 2.35 7.74
C GLU A 586 -39.13 2.32 7.94
N TRP A 587 -38.38 2.34 6.84
CA TRP A 587 -36.94 2.35 6.90
C TRP A 587 -36.41 3.56 7.71
N ILE A 588 -35.42 3.28 8.59
CA ILE A 588 -34.72 4.30 9.37
C ILE A 588 -33.22 4.17 9.18
N MET A 589 -32.54 5.29 9.04
CA MET A 589 -31.11 5.31 8.81
C MET A 589 -30.32 4.89 10.05
N MET A 590 -29.42 3.94 9.87
CA MET A 590 -28.42 3.56 10.88
C MET A 590 -27.05 4.02 10.40
N ARG A 591 -26.34 4.74 11.25
CA ARG A 591 -24.91 5.01 11.05
C ARG A 591 -24.09 3.87 11.60
N TYR A 592 -23.04 3.44 10.90
CA TYR A 592 -22.14 2.36 11.31
C TYR A 592 -20.71 2.86 11.47
N GLU A 593 -20.10 2.52 12.61
CA GLU A 593 -18.68 2.71 12.87
C GLU A 593 -18.01 1.34 13.02
N PRO A 594 -17.38 0.81 11.95
CA PRO A 594 -16.81 -0.54 11.93
C PRO A 594 -15.73 -0.78 12.99
N LYS A 595 -14.92 0.24 13.29
CA LYS A 595 -13.83 0.16 14.29
C LYS A 595 -14.36 -0.14 15.69
N LEU A 596 -15.56 0.35 16.00
CA LEU A 596 -16.25 0.13 17.26
C LEU A 596 -17.24 -1.03 17.20
N ARG A 597 -17.49 -1.60 16.00
CA ARG A 597 -18.55 -2.56 15.72
C ARG A 597 -19.92 -2.05 16.17
N LEU A 598 -20.17 -0.73 16.03
CA LEU A 598 -21.29 -0.03 16.62
C LEU A 598 -22.18 0.58 15.54
N VAL A 599 -23.49 0.36 15.63
CA VAL A 599 -24.49 1.03 14.81
C VAL A 599 -25.43 1.83 15.72
N TRP A 600 -25.92 2.97 15.23
CA TRP A 600 -26.93 3.77 15.95
C TRP A 600 -27.88 4.46 14.99
N ILE A 601 -29.05 4.81 15.52
CA ILE A 601 -30.07 5.50 14.72
C ILE A 601 -29.63 6.93 14.45
N GLU A 602 -29.56 7.30 13.17
CA GLU A 602 -29.37 8.69 12.74
C GLU A 602 -30.73 9.31 12.46
N TRP A 603 -31.26 10.00 13.46
CA TRP A 603 -32.63 10.50 13.43
C TRP A 603 -32.84 11.57 12.34
N PRO A 604 -33.95 11.50 11.56
CA PRO A 604 -34.39 12.62 10.74
C PRO A 604 -34.70 13.85 11.61
N GLU A 605 -34.58 15.02 11.02
CA GLU A 605 -34.94 16.26 11.68
C GLU A 605 -36.41 16.22 12.14
N GLY A 606 -36.64 16.53 13.42
CA GLY A 606 -37.97 16.51 14.04
C GLY A 606 -38.53 15.14 14.44
N MET A 607 -37.75 14.05 14.24
CA MET A 607 -38.23 12.69 14.57
C MET A 607 -37.54 12.04 15.79
N GLN A 608 -36.68 12.75 16.52
CA GLN A 608 -35.85 12.21 17.62
C GLN A 608 -36.63 11.52 18.75
N ASN A 609 -37.93 11.76 18.85
CA ASN A 609 -38.83 11.18 19.87
C ASN A 609 -39.90 10.23 19.31
N LYS A 610 -39.79 9.81 18.05
CA LYS A 610 -40.73 8.89 17.44
C LYS A 610 -40.65 7.54 18.19
N ARG A 611 -41.78 7.07 18.68
CA ARG A 611 -41.90 5.77 19.39
C ARG A 611 -42.48 4.73 18.44
N GLY A 612 -42.12 3.46 18.66
CA GLY A 612 -42.68 2.40 17.86
C GLY A 612 -41.92 1.08 17.97
N ASN A 613 -42.34 0.15 17.14
CA ASN A 613 -41.63 -1.12 17.00
C ASN A 613 -40.40 -0.91 16.13
N PHE A 614 -39.24 -1.05 16.74
CA PHE A 614 -37.94 -0.97 16.05
C PHE A 614 -37.48 -2.38 15.71
N GLU A 615 -36.98 -2.54 14.49
CA GLU A 615 -36.37 -3.78 14.01
C GLU A 615 -34.99 -3.43 13.42
N LEU A 616 -33.94 -4.16 13.83
CA LEU A 616 -32.62 -4.14 13.27
C LEU A 616 -32.26 -5.53 12.75
N LYS A 617 -32.00 -5.62 11.46
CA LYS A 617 -31.63 -6.83 10.74
C LYS A 617 -30.15 -6.72 10.34
N VAL A 618 -29.34 -7.72 10.66
CA VAL A 618 -27.94 -7.81 10.33
C VAL A 618 -27.66 -9.11 9.62
N LYS A 619 -26.90 -9.03 8.52
CA LYS A 619 -26.50 -10.18 7.71
C LYS A 619 -24.98 -10.23 7.60
N ASP A 620 -24.40 -11.43 7.74
CA ASP A 620 -22.98 -11.68 7.50
C ASP A 620 -22.67 -11.97 6.01
N ASN A 621 -21.40 -12.15 5.68
CA ASN A 621 -20.98 -12.45 4.31
C ASN A 621 -21.25 -13.90 3.88
N ALA A 622 -21.52 -14.83 4.81
CA ALA A 622 -21.98 -16.18 4.54
C ALA A 622 -23.51 -16.29 4.42
N GLY A 623 -24.21 -15.15 4.53
CA GLY A 623 -25.65 -15.07 4.35
C GLY A 623 -26.47 -15.47 5.56
N ASN A 624 -25.89 -15.66 6.76
CA ASN A 624 -26.63 -15.83 7.99
C ASN A 624 -27.20 -14.49 8.45
N GLU A 625 -28.35 -14.55 9.16
CA GLU A 625 -29.11 -13.35 9.49
C GLU A 625 -29.59 -13.38 10.93
N THR A 626 -29.50 -12.23 11.59
CA THR A 626 -30.08 -11.99 12.90
C THR A 626 -31.01 -10.79 12.86
N ILE A 627 -32.18 -10.92 13.46
CA ILE A 627 -33.15 -9.85 13.59
C ILE A 627 -33.33 -9.55 15.10
N TYR A 628 -33.15 -8.28 15.45
CA TYR A 628 -33.38 -7.76 16.79
C TYR A 628 -34.59 -6.82 16.78
N THR A 629 -35.54 -7.04 17.69
CA THR A 629 -36.74 -6.22 17.81
C THR A 629 -36.88 -5.64 19.21
N THR A 630 -37.32 -4.39 19.31
CA THR A 630 -37.60 -3.71 20.56
C THR A 630 -38.63 -2.60 20.37
N LYS A 631 -39.16 -2.05 21.46
CA LYS A 631 -39.98 -0.82 21.45
C LYS A 631 -39.09 0.37 21.83
N LEU A 632 -39.02 1.37 20.98
CA LEU A 632 -38.39 2.64 21.26
C LEU A 632 -39.31 3.60 22.00
#